data_4daba11d9e0787bfa84a252450a6d75c
#
_entry.id   4daba11d9e0787bfa84a252450a6d75c
#
_cell.length_a   1.000
_cell.length_b   1.000
_cell.length_c   1.000
_cell.angle_alpha   90.00
_cell.angle_beta   90.00
_cell.angle_gamma   90.00
#
_symmetry.space_group_name_H-M   'P 1'
#
loop_
_entity.id
_entity.type
_entity.pdbx_description
1 polymer ?
#
loop_
_entity_poly.entity_id
_entity_poly.type
_entity_poly.pdbx_seq_one_letter_code
_entity_poly.pdbx_strand_id
1 'polypeptide(L)'
;EGKLLNMHNDIPNAYVYNPITEIPNDLVWEFLLKGDCRSPWGSDMKYLFSLYQGENLGEEKSVLGEVDREKIPVTGNSRFGCWCCTMVKEDKSLQNFINKGATELIPLREFRNELLRMRENSQYRDSKRRNGSVYKKSDGSFGMGPFTLEARCLILEKLLDLENRTGMELITEAELKAIDKMWDEEGDLTCRALVETYHKVKGKKLPWDDYKTPRFDDEAIQAIRDVADKYDIPVELITKLIVSVDTNKHITKNNKMQKAFDSIIGQGWLHYNSVEGALNHED
;
A
#
# COMPACT_ATOMS: atom_id res chain seq x y z
N GLU A 1 -2.52 15.42 -23.47
CA GLU A 1 -2.64 14.49 -24.61
C GLU A 1 -1.59 13.41 -24.47
N GLY A 2 -2.06 12.17 -24.23
CA GLY A 2 -1.17 11.02 -24.04
C GLY A 2 -0.50 10.65 -25.36
N LYS A 3 0.82 10.54 -25.34
CA LYS A 3 1.55 10.01 -26.51
C LYS A 3 1.43 8.50 -26.55
N LEU A 4 1.28 7.93 -27.75
CA LEU A 4 1.27 6.47 -27.98
C LEU A 4 2.53 5.80 -27.40
N LEU A 5 3.66 6.50 -27.41
CA LEU A 5 4.94 6.04 -26.90
C LEU A 5 5.49 7.06 -25.91
N ASN A 6 5.73 6.64 -24.67
CA ASN A 6 6.28 7.45 -23.61
C ASN A 6 7.54 6.80 -23.02
N MET A 7 8.47 7.59 -22.52
CA MET A 7 9.58 7.03 -21.72
C MET A 7 9.03 6.47 -20.41
N HIS A 8 9.58 5.34 -19.98
CA HIS A 8 9.26 4.79 -18.66
C HIS A 8 9.88 5.67 -17.58
N ASN A 9 9.11 5.99 -16.53
CA ASN A 9 9.56 6.92 -15.48
C ASN A 9 10.68 6.34 -14.60
N ASP A 10 10.68 5.02 -14.37
CA ASP A 10 11.54 4.37 -13.38
C ASP A 10 12.60 3.45 -14.01
N ILE A 11 12.43 3.06 -15.27
CA ILE A 11 13.35 2.16 -15.97
C ILE A 11 14.09 2.92 -17.06
N PRO A 12 15.41 3.09 -16.94
CA PRO A 12 16.21 3.77 -17.96
C PRO A 12 16.14 3.05 -19.32
N ASN A 13 16.06 3.81 -20.40
CA ASN A 13 15.99 3.31 -21.78
C ASN A 13 14.82 2.38 -22.11
N ALA A 14 13.76 2.40 -21.30
CA ALA A 14 12.51 1.70 -21.55
C ALA A 14 11.42 2.66 -22.02
N TYR A 15 10.53 2.14 -22.90
CA TYR A 15 9.39 2.89 -23.41
C TYR A 15 8.10 2.17 -23.10
N VAL A 16 7.07 2.93 -22.75
CA VAL A 16 5.70 2.45 -22.58
C VAL A 16 4.93 2.75 -23.86
N TYR A 17 4.39 1.71 -24.47
CA TYR A 17 3.52 1.81 -25.63
C TYR A 17 2.05 1.67 -25.19
N ASN A 18 1.25 2.69 -25.51
CA ASN A 18 -0.17 2.77 -25.12
C ASN A 18 -1.07 2.67 -26.37
N PRO A 19 -1.36 1.48 -26.88
CA PRO A 19 -2.01 1.28 -28.18
C PRO A 19 -3.47 1.78 -28.24
N ILE A 20 -4.13 1.92 -27.09
CA ILE A 20 -5.56 2.28 -27.01
C ILE A 20 -5.79 3.69 -26.45
N THR A 21 -4.75 4.53 -26.34
CA THR A 21 -4.87 5.88 -25.72
C THR A 21 -5.89 6.78 -26.43
N GLU A 22 -6.03 6.62 -27.74
CA GLU A 22 -6.94 7.44 -28.58
C GLU A 22 -8.34 6.82 -28.72
N ILE A 23 -8.55 5.62 -28.16
CA ILE A 23 -9.85 4.94 -28.25
C ILE A 23 -10.71 5.39 -27.06
N PRO A 24 -11.86 6.07 -27.30
CA PRO A 24 -12.80 6.41 -26.25
C PRO A 24 -13.32 5.16 -25.53
N ASN A 25 -13.60 5.31 -24.25
CA ASN A 25 -14.08 4.21 -23.40
C ASN A 25 -15.37 3.56 -23.96
N ASP A 26 -16.23 4.36 -24.53
CA ASP A 26 -17.50 3.90 -25.12
C ASP A 26 -17.28 2.98 -26.31
N LEU A 27 -16.28 3.28 -27.16
CA LEU A 27 -15.90 2.41 -28.27
C LEU A 27 -15.31 1.09 -27.79
N VAL A 28 -14.56 1.10 -26.66
CA VAL A 28 -14.08 -0.14 -26.05
C VAL A 28 -15.25 -1.02 -25.63
N TRP A 29 -16.24 -0.47 -24.96
CA TRP A 29 -17.43 -1.22 -24.55
C TRP A 29 -18.28 -1.66 -25.73
N GLU A 30 -18.48 -0.81 -26.73
CA GLU A 30 -19.16 -1.20 -27.98
C GLU A 30 -18.47 -2.41 -28.63
N PHE A 31 -17.14 -2.40 -28.70
CA PHE A 31 -16.38 -3.52 -29.22
C PHE A 31 -16.53 -4.80 -28.39
N LEU A 32 -16.41 -4.69 -27.06
CA LEU A 32 -16.50 -5.84 -26.15
C LEU A 32 -17.90 -6.46 -26.10
N LEU A 33 -18.96 -5.66 -26.30
CA LEU A 33 -20.35 -6.11 -26.29
C LEU A 33 -20.86 -6.57 -27.65
N LYS A 34 -20.04 -6.44 -28.70
CA LYS A 34 -20.41 -6.84 -30.06
C LYS A 34 -20.34 -8.37 -30.23
N GLY A 35 -21.22 -8.91 -31.04
CA GLY A 35 -21.27 -10.35 -31.32
C GLY A 35 -21.87 -11.17 -30.17
N ASP A 36 -21.26 -12.31 -29.87
CA ASP A 36 -21.70 -13.21 -28.79
C ASP A 36 -21.24 -12.73 -27.40
N CYS A 37 -20.58 -11.59 -27.31
CA CYS A 37 -20.14 -10.95 -26.07
C CYS A 37 -19.23 -11.82 -25.19
N ARG A 38 -18.38 -12.66 -25.81
CA ARG A 38 -17.43 -13.53 -25.12
C ARG A 38 -16.00 -13.07 -25.34
N SER A 39 -15.20 -13.11 -24.27
CA SER A 39 -13.77 -12.96 -24.39
C SER A 39 -13.13 -14.17 -25.10
N PRO A 40 -11.89 -14.07 -25.62
CA PRO A 40 -11.15 -15.20 -26.18
C PRO A 40 -11.01 -16.40 -25.23
N TRP A 41 -11.07 -16.16 -23.91
CA TRP A 41 -11.03 -17.19 -22.86
C TRP A 41 -12.41 -17.59 -22.33
N GLY A 42 -13.49 -17.17 -23.01
CA GLY A 42 -14.85 -17.62 -22.73
C GLY A 42 -15.65 -16.82 -21.72
N SER A 43 -15.09 -15.75 -21.14
CA SER A 43 -15.82 -14.90 -20.16
C SER A 43 -16.94 -14.11 -20.83
N ASP A 44 -18.08 -13.95 -20.13
CA ASP A 44 -19.21 -13.15 -20.58
C ASP A 44 -18.93 -11.64 -20.34
N MET A 45 -18.85 -10.90 -21.45
CA MET A 45 -18.61 -9.45 -21.40
C MET A 45 -19.83 -8.66 -20.95
N LYS A 46 -21.06 -9.19 -21.10
CA LYS A 46 -22.26 -8.55 -20.55
C LYS A 46 -22.26 -8.60 -19.04
N TYR A 47 -21.85 -9.73 -18.47
CA TYR A 47 -21.68 -9.82 -17.02
C TYR A 47 -20.62 -8.83 -16.53
N LEU A 48 -19.45 -8.78 -17.18
CA LEU A 48 -18.41 -7.81 -16.85
C LEU A 48 -18.94 -6.36 -16.94
N PHE A 49 -19.64 -6.02 -18.03
CA PHE A 49 -20.24 -4.69 -18.20
C PHE A 49 -21.23 -4.35 -17.09
N SER A 50 -22.08 -5.30 -16.68
CA SER A 50 -23.02 -5.12 -15.57
C SER A 50 -22.34 -4.84 -14.23
N LEU A 51 -21.12 -5.33 -14.02
CA LEU A 51 -20.34 -5.03 -12.82
C LEU A 51 -19.80 -3.59 -12.85
N TYR A 52 -19.49 -3.07 -14.03
CA TYR A 52 -19.02 -1.69 -14.19
C TYR A 52 -20.14 -0.65 -14.12
N GLN A 53 -21.36 -1.00 -14.52
CA GLN A 53 -22.50 -0.07 -14.53
C GLN A 53 -23.03 0.31 -13.13
N GLY A 54 -22.84 -0.54 -12.12
CA GLY A 54 -23.37 -0.30 -10.78
C GLY A 54 -24.90 -0.30 -10.70
N GLU A 55 -25.45 0.34 -9.67
CA GLU A 55 -26.88 0.36 -9.33
C GLU A 55 -27.81 1.06 -10.35
N ASN A 56 -27.29 1.65 -11.41
CA ASN A 56 -28.10 2.37 -12.40
C ASN A 56 -28.93 1.47 -13.35
N LEU A 57 -28.83 0.16 -13.17
CA LEU A 57 -29.80 -0.77 -13.75
C LEU A 57 -30.91 -1.03 -12.73
N GLY A 58 -31.89 -0.13 -12.66
CA GLY A 58 -33.19 -0.47 -12.08
C GLY A 58 -33.70 -1.76 -12.70
N GLU A 59 -34.44 -2.54 -11.92
CA GLU A 59 -34.85 -3.94 -12.14
C GLU A 59 -35.55 -4.28 -13.47
N GLU A 60 -35.75 -3.33 -14.36
CA GLU A 60 -36.43 -3.57 -15.63
C GLU A 60 -35.78 -2.84 -16.81
N LYS A 61 -34.68 -3.39 -17.33
CA LYS A 61 -34.46 -3.30 -18.79
C LYS A 61 -33.61 -4.46 -19.26
N SER A 62 -34.33 -5.40 -19.86
CA SER A 62 -33.81 -6.49 -20.70
C SER A 62 -32.63 -6.01 -21.56
N VAL A 63 -31.48 -6.65 -21.38
CA VAL A 63 -30.22 -6.41 -22.14
C VAL A 63 -30.35 -6.95 -23.58
N LEU A 64 -31.53 -6.99 -24.16
CA LEU A 64 -31.85 -7.47 -25.51
C LEU A 64 -32.30 -6.37 -26.50
N GLY A 65 -32.11 -5.09 -26.15
CA GLY A 65 -32.31 -3.97 -27.07
C GLY A 65 -30.99 -3.36 -27.49
N GLU A 66 -30.95 -2.74 -28.66
CA GLU A 66 -29.81 -1.99 -29.18
C GLU A 66 -29.20 -1.11 -28.07
N VAL A 67 -27.85 -1.22 -27.91
CA VAL A 67 -27.12 -0.42 -26.93
C VAL A 67 -27.30 1.05 -27.30
N ASP A 68 -28.15 1.74 -26.57
CA ASP A 68 -28.42 3.15 -26.76
C ASP A 68 -27.14 3.95 -26.38
N ARG A 69 -26.46 4.51 -27.38
CA ARG A 69 -25.19 5.22 -27.22
C ARG A 69 -25.24 6.38 -26.22
N GLU A 70 -26.42 6.97 -26.04
CA GLU A 70 -26.64 8.08 -25.09
C GLU A 70 -26.70 7.63 -23.62
N LYS A 71 -26.78 6.32 -23.36
CA LYS A 71 -26.97 5.73 -22.02
C LYS A 71 -25.82 4.86 -21.53
N ILE A 72 -24.69 4.82 -22.25
CA ILE A 72 -23.50 4.16 -21.74
C ILE A 72 -22.97 5.01 -20.57
N PRO A 73 -23.12 4.57 -19.31
CA PRO A 73 -22.67 5.38 -18.17
C PRO A 73 -21.16 5.58 -18.28
N VAL A 74 -20.72 6.82 -18.12
CA VAL A 74 -19.31 7.15 -18.05
C VAL A 74 -18.70 6.35 -16.88
N THR A 75 -17.98 5.28 -17.19
CA THR A 75 -17.38 4.35 -16.21
C THR A 75 -16.18 4.96 -15.48
N GLY A 76 -15.97 6.26 -15.60
CA GLY A 76 -14.79 6.99 -15.12
C GLY A 76 -14.47 6.85 -13.64
N ASN A 77 -15.37 6.33 -12.81
CA ASN A 77 -15.20 6.15 -11.37
C ASN A 77 -15.31 4.70 -10.88
N SER A 78 -15.59 3.73 -11.76
CA SER A 78 -15.65 2.33 -11.40
C SER A 78 -14.32 1.65 -11.76
N ARG A 79 -13.37 1.69 -10.86
CA ARG A 79 -12.16 0.87 -10.95
C ARG A 79 -12.39 -0.42 -10.18
N PHE A 80 -12.22 -1.56 -10.84
CA PHE A 80 -11.94 -2.79 -10.11
C PHE A 80 -10.59 -2.61 -9.43
N GLY A 81 -10.63 -2.41 -8.13
CA GLY A 81 -9.45 -2.34 -7.29
C GLY A 81 -9.22 -3.66 -6.56
N CYS A 82 -8.01 -3.86 -6.05
CA CYS A 82 -7.82 -4.87 -5.02
C CYS A 82 -8.71 -4.52 -3.82
N TRP A 83 -9.32 -5.50 -3.21
CA TRP A 83 -10.20 -5.34 -2.04
C TRP A 83 -9.56 -4.57 -0.87
N CYS A 84 -8.22 -4.50 -0.80
CA CYS A 84 -7.46 -3.71 0.18
C CYS A 84 -6.96 -2.35 -0.36
N CYS A 85 -7.27 -1.97 -1.63
CA CYS A 85 -6.79 -0.74 -2.23
C CYS A 85 -7.55 0.48 -1.70
N THR A 86 -6.83 1.47 -1.20
CA THR A 86 -7.38 2.73 -0.67
C THR A 86 -7.21 3.93 -1.60
N MET A 87 -6.91 3.72 -2.89
CA MET A 87 -6.74 4.79 -3.87
C MET A 87 -8.05 5.53 -4.18
N VAL A 88 -9.17 4.83 -4.11
CA VAL A 88 -10.52 5.40 -4.26
C VAL A 88 -11.20 5.49 -2.89
N LYS A 89 -12.04 6.49 -2.67
CA LYS A 89 -12.76 6.66 -1.39
C LYS A 89 -13.74 5.52 -1.15
N GLU A 90 -14.48 5.12 -2.19
CA GLU A 90 -15.45 4.03 -2.13
C GLU A 90 -15.14 2.99 -3.19
N ASP A 91 -15.14 1.73 -2.83
CA ASP A 91 -15.07 0.61 -3.76
C ASP A 91 -16.47 0.22 -4.22
N LYS A 92 -16.95 0.89 -5.29
CA LYS A 92 -18.26 0.64 -5.87
C LYS A 92 -18.37 -0.79 -6.42
N SER A 93 -17.31 -1.36 -6.93
CA SER A 93 -17.32 -2.71 -7.49
C SER A 93 -17.54 -3.75 -6.39
N LEU A 94 -16.81 -3.65 -5.27
CA LEU A 94 -17.01 -4.53 -4.12
C LEU A 94 -18.41 -4.36 -3.53
N GLN A 95 -18.91 -3.12 -3.46
CA GLN A 95 -20.28 -2.86 -3.02
C GLN A 95 -21.31 -3.50 -3.95
N ASN A 96 -21.12 -3.45 -5.28
CA ASN A 96 -22.01 -4.07 -6.24
C ASN A 96 -22.05 -5.60 -6.12
N PHE A 97 -20.91 -6.25 -5.85
CA PHE A 97 -20.90 -7.69 -5.55
C PHE A 97 -21.73 -8.02 -4.30
N ILE A 98 -21.58 -7.22 -3.23
CA ILE A 98 -22.34 -7.40 -2.00
C ILE A 98 -23.84 -7.21 -2.26
N ASN A 99 -24.23 -6.17 -3.00
CA ASN A 99 -25.63 -5.91 -3.36
C ASN A 99 -26.24 -7.02 -4.23
N LYS A 100 -25.42 -7.73 -5.01
CA LYS A 100 -25.81 -8.91 -5.80
C LYS A 100 -25.82 -10.23 -5.01
N GLY A 101 -25.60 -10.17 -3.70
CA GLY A 101 -25.73 -11.30 -2.79
C GLY A 101 -24.41 -11.90 -2.29
N ALA A 102 -23.23 -11.38 -2.70
CA ALA A 102 -21.93 -11.82 -2.21
C ALA A 102 -21.64 -11.27 -0.80
N THR A 103 -22.46 -11.65 0.17
CA THR A 103 -22.40 -11.11 1.55
C THR A 103 -21.12 -11.49 2.29
N GLU A 104 -20.44 -12.55 1.88
CA GLU A 104 -19.13 -12.99 2.38
C GLU A 104 -18.04 -11.94 2.15
N LEU A 105 -18.26 -10.97 1.24
CA LEU A 105 -17.32 -9.88 0.97
C LEU A 105 -17.49 -8.66 1.90
N ILE A 106 -18.54 -8.64 2.73
CA ILE A 106 -18.78 -7.54 3.68
C ILE A 106 -17.58 -7.31 4.62
N PRO A 107 -16.99 -8.35 5.25
CA PRO A 107 -15.84 -8.14 6.13
C PRO A 107 -14.60 -7.57 5.41
N LEU A 108 -14.39 -7.93 4.14
CA LEU A 108 -13.31 -7.37 3.31
C LEU A 108 -13.52 -5.87 3.06
N ARG A 109 -14.76 -5.45 2.75
CA ARG A 109 -15.11 -4.04 2.60
C ARG A 109 -14.90 -3.25 3.89
N GLU A 110 -15.28 -3.82 5.03
CA GLU A 110 -15.10 -3.18 6.33
C GLU A 110 -13.62 -2.97 6.64
N PHE A 111 -12.79 -3.99 6.43
CA PHE A 111 -11.35 -3.90 6.59
C PHE A 111 -10.73 -2.85 5.66
N ARG A 112 -11.12 -2.83 4.38
CA ARG A 112 -10.67 -1.81 3.43
C ARG A 112 -11.01 -0.39 3.88
N ASN A 113 -12.24 -0.18 4.36
CA ASN A 113 -12.69 1.13 4.84
C ASN A 113 -11.95 1.56 6.12
N GLU A 114 -11.54 0.60 6.94
CA GLU A 114 -10.69 0.87 8.10
C GLU A 114 -9.26 1.25 7.69
N LEU A 115 -8.67 0.55 6.71
CA LEU A 115 -7.39 0.94 6.12
C LEU A 115 -7.42 2.37 5.57
N LEU A 116 -8.52 2.75 4.91
CA LEU A 116 -8.69 4.12 4.41
C LEU A 116 -8.69 5.14 5.57
N ARG A 117 -9.46 4.87 6.64
CA ARG A 117 -9.49 5.73 7.84
C ARG A 117 -8.10 5.84 8.50
N MET A 118 -7.40 4.73 8.65
CA MET A 118 -6.03 4.72 9.19
C MET A 118 -5.07 5.52 8.30
N ARG A 119 -5.19 5.39 6.98
CA ARG A 119 -4.36 6.11 6.02
C ARG A 119 -4.53 7.64 6.12
N GLU A 120 -5.73 8.10 6.42
CA GLU A 120 -6.07 9.51 6.52
C GLU A 120 -5.81 10.10 7.92
N ASN A 121 -5.51 9.26 8.91
CA ASN A 121 -5.27 9.69 10.29
C ASN A 121 -3.76 9.76 10.56
N SER A 122 -3.29 10.96 10.93
CA SER A 122 -1.88 11.25 11.25
C SER A 122 -1.32 10.41 12.40
N GLN A 123 -2.17 9.93 13.32
CA GLN A 123 -1.76 9.08 14.44
C GLN A 123 -1.10 7.76 13.99
N TYR A 124 -1.47 7.26 12.81
CA TYR A 124 -0.94 6.02 12.24
C TYR A 124 0.18 6.24 11.23
N ARG A 125 0.60 7.49 11.03
CA ARG A 125 1.49 7.87 9.94
C ARG A 125 2.69 8.64 10.47
N ASP A 126 3.85 8.34 9.91
CA ASP A 126 5.03 9.16 10.14
C ASP A 126 4.83 10.56 9.56
N SER A 127 5.47 11.55 10.19
CA SER A 127 5.50 12.93 9.69
C SER A 127 6.46 13.09 8.51
N LYS A 128 7.45 12.22 8.38
CA LYS A 128 8.49 12.24 7.34
C LYS A 128 8.33 11.11 6.34
N ARG A 129 8.80 11.32 5.12
CA ARG A 129 8.93 10.27 4.11
C ARG A 129 10.06 9.30 4.49
N ARG A 130 10.13 8.14 3.81
CA ARG A 130 11.17 7.12 4.02
C ARG A 130 12.61 7.62 3.83
N ASN A 131 12.81 8.72 3.14
CA ASN A 131 14.10 9.41 2.97
C ASN A 131 14.29 10.58 3.94
N GLY A 132 13.45 10.70 4.96
CA GLY A 132 13.50 11.75 5.96
C GLY A 132 12.96 13.11 5.51
N SER A 133 12.60 13.28 4.23
CA SER A 133 12.07 14.56 3.76
C SER A 133 10.63 14.79 4.21
N VAL A 134 10.29 16.03 4.46
CA VAL A 134 8.92 16.51 4.68
C VAL A 134 8.31 16.90 3.34
N TYR A 135 7.05 16.56 3.11
CA TYR A 135 6.33 16.86 1.89
C TYR A 135 5.23 17.89 2.13
N LYS A 136 5.37 19.05 1.50
CA LYS A 136 4.36 20.11 1.51
C LYS A 136 3.44 19.95 0.29
N LYS A 137 2.14 19.94 0.52
CA LYS A 137 1.13 19.88 -0.54
C LYS A 137 0.90 21.27 -1.14
N SER A 138 0.22 21.31 -2.30
CA SER A 138 -0.13 22.57 -2.98
C SER A 138 -1.04 23.48 -2.16
N ASP A 139 -1.79 22.93 -1.20
CA ASP A 139 -2.66 23.69 -0.28
C ASP A 139 -1.92 24.21 0.96
N GLY A 140 -0.60 24.02 1.04
CA GLY A 140 0.24 24.43 2.16
C GLY A 140 0.26 23.43 3.33
N SER A 141 -0.59 22.40 3.32
CA SER A 141 -0.59 21.36 4.34
C SER A 141 0.55 20.36 4.11
N PHE A 142 0.94 19.66 5.18
CA PHE A 142 1.95 18.61 5.08
C PHE A 142 1.36 17.27 4.67
N GLY A 143 2.07 16.57 3.78
CA GLY A 143 1.75 15.19 3.43
C GLY A 143 2.28 14.25 4.51
N MET A 144 1.49 13.22 4.81
CA MET A 144 1.89 12.17 5.75
C MET A 144 2.91 11.21 5.11
N GLY A 145 3.84 10.73 5.92
CA GLY A 145 4.81 9.69 5.58
C GLY A 145 4.18 8.28 5.48
N PRO A 146 4.96 7.20 5.58
CA PRO A 146 4.46 5.83 5.62
C PRO A 146 3.67 5.55 6.92
N PHE A 147 3.04 4.38 7.02
CA PHE A 147 2.51 3.90 8.29
C PHE A 147 3.64 3.65 9.29
N THR A 148 3.44 4.02 10.55
CA THR A 148 4.35 3.67 11.65
C THR A 148 4.44 2.16 11.81
N LEU A 149 5.45 1.65 12.49
CA LEU A 149 5.59 0.21 12.74
C LEU A 149 4.39 -0.31 13.55
N GLU A 150 3.96 0.42 14.57
CA GLU A 150 2.79 0.10 15.39
C GLU A 150 1.52 0.01 14.55
N ALA A 151 1.33 0.94 13.62
CA ALA A 151 0.19 0.91 12.70
C ALA A 151 0.26 -0.30 11.74
N ARG A 152 1.46 -0.67 11.28
CA ARG A 152 1.66 -1.86 10.44
C ARG A 152 1.36 -3.14 11.22
N CYS A 153 1.78 -3.25 12.47
CA CYS A 153 1.42 -4.37 13.36
C CYS A 153 -0.09 -4.46 13.54
N LEU A 154 -0.76 -3.33 13.80
CA LEU A 154 -2.21 -3.29 13.95
C LEU A 154 -2.95 -3.69 12.67
N ILE A 155 -2.48 -3.26 11.50
CA ILE A 155 -3.04 -3.66 10.19
C ILE A 155 -2.88 -5.17 9.99
N LEU A 156 -1.71 -5.72 10.28
CA LEU A 156 -1.47 -7.17 10.20
C LEU A 156 -2.36 -7.94 11.17
N GLU A 157 -2.47 -7.50 12.42
CA GLU A 157 -3.35 -8.10 13.43
C GLU A 157 -4.80 -8.19 12.93
N LYS A 158 -5.33 -7.09 12.37
CA LYS A 158 -6.68 -7.03 11.81
C LYS A 158 -6.86 -7.91 10.57
N LEU A 159 -5.85 -8.00 9.72
CA LEU A 159 -5.86 -8.86 8.55
C LEU A 159 -5.90 -10.34 8.94
N LEU A 160 -5.07 -10.75 9.89
CA LEU A 160 -5.03 -12.12 10.38
C LEU A 160 -6.31 -12.51 11.15
N ASP A 161 -6.89 -11.56 11.90
CA ASP A 161 -8.21 -11.75 12.52
C ASP A 161 -9.32 -11.91 11.46
N LEU A 162 -9.26 -11.11 10.39
CA LEU A 162 -10.18 -11.23 9.25
C LEU A 162 -10.09 -12.62 8.60
N GLU A 163 -8.88 -13.14 8.38
CA GLU A 163 -8.70 -14.53 7.92
C GLU A 163 -9.35 -15.56 8.86
N ASN A 164 -9.14 -15.39 10.18
CA ASN A 164 -9.73 -16.31 11.17
C ASN A 164 -11.26 -16.30 11.14
N ARG A 165 -11.86 -15.12 10.95
CA ARG A 165 -13.32 -14.94 10.90
C ARG A 165 -13.95 -15.42 9.60
N THR A 166 -13.26 -15.24 8.48
CA THR A 166 -13.82 -15.52 7.15
C THR A 166 -13.42 -16.90 6.61
N GLY A 167 -12.33 -17.48 7.11
CA GLY A 167 -11.73 -18.69 6.55
C GLY A 167 -11.07 -18.50 5.19
N MET A 168 -10.95 -17.25 4.71
CA MET A 168 -10.26 -16.93 3.47
C MET A 168 -8.76 -16.83 3.73
N GLU A 169 -7.93 -17.29 2.80
CA GLU A 169 -6.49 -17.01 2.80
C GLU A 169 -6.27 -15.63 2.18
N LEU A 170 -5.93 -14.64 2.99
CA LEU A 170 -5.78 -13.24 2.57
C LEU A 170 -4.32 -12.79 2.49
N ILE A 171 -3.43 -13.54 3.14
CA ILE A 171 -1.98 -13.31 3.10
C ILE A 171 -1.25 -14.65 3.13
N THR A 172 -0.30 -14.82 2.24
CA THR A 172 0.51 -16.03 2.12
C THR A 172 1.71 -15.99 3.06
N GLU A 173 2.28 -17.18 3.36
CA GLU A 173 3.52 -17.29 4.13
C GLU A 173 4.70 -16.55 3.45
N ALA A 174 4.77 -16.58 2.13
CA ALA A 174 5.81 -15.87 1.37
C ALA A 174 5.71 -14.35 1.53
N GLU A 175 4.48 -13.81 1.56
CA GLU A 175 4.24 -12.38 1.81
C GLU A 175 4.58 -12.01 3.25
N LEU A 176 4.18 -12.82 4.23
CA LEU A 176 4.57 -12.61 5.63
C LEU A 176 6.09 -12.55 5.78
N LYS A 177 6.82 -13.48 5.14
CA LYS A 177 8.28 -13.49 5.17
C LYS A 177 8.90 -12.25 4.51
N ALA A 178 8.30 -11.78 3.41
CA ALA A 178 8.75 -10.55 2.75
C ALA A 178 8.49 -9.31 3.62
N ILE A 179 7.32 -9.22 4.27
CA ILE A 179 6.96 -8.14 5.19
C ILE A 179 7.90 -8.14 6.40
N ASP A 180 8.17 -9.31 6.98
CA ASP A 180 9.05 -9.48 8.13
C ASP A 180 10.46 -8.94 7.83
N LYS A 181 11.01 -9.31 6.66
CA LYS A 181 12.28 -8.78 6.19
C LYS A 181 12.25 -7.26 6.01
N MET A 182 11.18 -6.73 5.43
CA MET A 182 11.04 -5.27 5.24
C MET A 182 10.96 -4.53 6.58
N TRP A 183 10.27 -5.09 7.58
CA TRP A 183 10.20 -4.46 8.90
C TRP A 183 11.54 -4.44 9.60
N ASP A 184 12.32 -5.55 9.51
CA ASP A 184 13.70 -5.60 10.02
C ASP A 184 14.62 -4.54 9.40
N GLU A 185 14.37 -4.18 8.13
CA GLU A 185 15.12 -3.17 7.39
C GLU A 185 14.60 -1.74 7.63
N GLU A 186 13.32 -1.58 7.98
CA GLU A 186 12.64 -0.28 8.05
C GLU A 186 12.29 0.17 9.48
N GLY A 187 12.79 -0.45 10.53
CA GLY A 187 12.61 0.12 11.86
C GLY A 187 12.23 -0.84 12.97
N ASP A 188 12.06 -2.12 12.70
CA ASP A 188 11.87 -3.10 13.77
C ASP A 188 13.20 -3.40 14.47
N LEU A 189 13.46 -2.66 15.56
CA LEU A 189 14.68 -2.87 16.37
C LEU A 189 14.64 -4.21 17.11
N THR A 190 13.48 -4.79 17.35
CA THR A 190 13.36 -6.12 17.94
C THR A 190 13.63 -7.22 16.94
N CYS A 191 13.39 -6.99 15.67
CA CYS A 191 13.31 -7.99 14.59
C CYS A 191 12.27 -9.08 14.87
N ARG A 192 11.26 -8.81 15.70
CA ARG A 192 10.25 -9.78 16.12
C ARG A 192 8.82 -9.31 15.97
N ALA A 193 8.61 -8.04 15.61
CA ALA A 193 7.29 -7.43 15.58
C ALA A 193 6.27 -8.23 14.77
N LEU A 194 6.66 -8.75 13.60
CA LEU A 194 5.77 -9.56 12.76
C LEU A 194 5.48 -10.92 13.38
N VAL A 195 6.51 -11.67 13.80
CA VAL A 195 6.31 -13.04 14.33
C VAL A 195 5.51 -13.03 15.62
N GLU A 196 5.67 -12.00 16.46
CA GLU A 196 4.88 -11.80 17.68
C GLU A 196 3.43 -11.43 17.36
N THR A 197 3.20 -10.53 16.41
CA THR A 197 1.84 -10.20 15.95
C THR A 197 1.15 -11.44 15.38
N TYR A 198 1.83 -12.22 14.55
CA TYR A 198 1.29 -13.44 14.00
C TYR A 198 0.96 -14.46 15.09
N HIS A 199 1.89 -14.71 16.03
CA HIS A 199 1.70 -15.64 17.13
C HIS A 199 0.52 -15.21 18.03
N LYS A 200 0.39 -13.92 18.33
CA LYS A 200 -0.71 -13.33 19.10
C LYS A 200 -2.07 -13.67 18.50
N VAL A 201 -2.22 -13.58 17.20
CA VAL A 201 -3.53 -13.75 16.52
C VAL A 201 -3.81 -15.18 16.12
N LYS A 202 -2.81 -15.90 15.60
CA LYS A 202 -2.98 -17.27 15.08
C LYS A 202 -2.72 -18.35 16.13
N GLY A 203 -2.10 -18.01 17.28
CA GLY A 203 -1.68 -18.99 18.29
C GLY A 203 -0.63 -19.99 17.80
N LYS A 204 0.01 -19.72 16.68
CA LYS A 204 1.01 -20.58 16.02
C LYS A 204 2.29 -19.79 15.80
N LYS A 205 3.42 -20.51 15.74
CA LYS A 205 4.69 -19.94 15.29
C LYS A 205 4.83 -20.02 13.78
N LEU A 206 5.49 -19.02 13.21
CA LEU A 206 5.93 -19.07 11.82
C LEU A 206 7.16 -19.99 11.69
N PRO A 207 7.39 -20.61 10.52
CA PRO A 207 8.49 -21.58 10.35
C PRO A 207 9.90 -21.03 10.65
N TRP A 208 10.07 -19.72 10.56
CA TRP A 208 11.35 -19.04 10.81
C TRP A 208 11.45 -18.36 12.18
N ASP A 209 10.41 -18.40 13.01
CA ASP A 209 10.37 -17.75 14.33
C ASP A 209 11.49 -18.25 15.24
N ASP A 210 11.75 -19.55 15.28
CA ASP A 210 12.78 -20.14 16.15
C ASP A 210 14.23 -19.72 15.76
N TYR A 211 14.42 -19.23 14.55
CA TYR A 211 15.71 -18.71 14.06
C TYR A 211 15.84 -17.20 14.20
N LYS A 212 14.78 -16.52 14.67
CA LYS A 212 14.71 -15.07 14.77
C LYS A 212 15.09 -14.63 16.17
N THR A 213 16.33 -14.20 16.36
CA THR A 213 16.79 -13.64 17.62
C THR A 213 16.52 -12.14 17.68
N PRO A 214 16.06 -11.60 18.82
CA PRO A 214 15.96 -10.15 19.01
C PRO A 214 17.30 -9.47 18.73
N ARG A 215 17.25 -8.36 17.97
CA ARG A 215 18.45 -7.55 17.73
C ARG A 215 18.85 -6.79 18.99
N PHE A 216 17.85 -6.28 19.69
CA PHE A 216 17.98 -5.58 20.96
C PHE A 216 16.89 -6.08 21.91
N ASP A 217 17.18 -6.05 23.20
CA ASP A 217 16.19 -6.21 24.25
C ASP A 217 15.46 -4.88 24.54
N ASP A 218 14.43 -4.92 25.34
CA ASP A 218 13.60 -3.74 25.65
C ASP A 218 14.41 -2.62 26.32
N GLU A 219 15.41 -2.97 27.13
CA GLU A 219 16.28 -2.01 27.82
C GLU A 219 17.17 -1.27 26.82
N ALA A 220 17.77 -1.97 25.87
CA ALA A 220 18.58 -1.37 24.83
C ALA A 220 17.74 -0.51 23.89
N ILE A 221 16.52 -0.93 23.55
CA ILE A 221 15.58 -0.14 22.72
C ILE A 221 15.20 1.15 23.45
N GLN A 222 14.91 1.08 24.74
CA GLN A 222 14.59 2.28 25.51
C GLN A 222 15.79 3.22 25.58
N ALA A 223 17.00 2.70 25.80
CA ALA A 223 18.22 3.51 25.79
C ALA A 223 18.46 4.21 24.44
N ILE A 224 18.17 3.53 23.31
CA ILE A 224 18.25 4.15 21.98
C ILE A 224 17.27 5.31 21.87
N ARG A 225 16.02 5.14 22.34
CA ARG A 225 14.99 6.18 22.33
C ARG A 225 15.39 7.38 23.22
N ASP A 226 15.85 7.12 24.43
CA ASP A 226 16.28 8.17 25.36
C ASP A 226 17.45 9.00 24.80
N VAL A 227 18.40 8.36 24.11
CA VAL A 227 19.50 9.05 23.43
C VAL A 227 19.00 9.85 22.25
N ALA A 228 18.10 9.28 21.44
CA ALA A 228 17.48 9.96 20.32
C ALA A 228 16.78 11.24 20.76
N ASP A 229 15.92 11.14 21.78
CA ASP A 229 15.19 12.28 22.36
C ASP A 229 16.12 13.32 22.97
N LYS A 230 17.16 12.87 23.70
CA LYS A 230 18.13 13.80 24.32
C LYS A 230 18.87 14.68 23.32
N TYR A 231 19.19 14.13 22.15
CA TYR A 231 19.95 14.84 21.12
C TYR A 231 19.07 15.30 19.94
N ASP A 232 17.76 15.16 20.04
CA ASP A 232 16.80 15.52 19.01
C ASP A 232 17.11 14.85 17.66
N ILE A 233 17.44 13.57 17.69
CA ILE A 233 17.78 12.76 16.52
C ILE A 233 16.59 11.81 16.23
N PRO A 234 16.07 11.78 15.01
CA PRO A 234 15.02 10.82 14.65
C PRO A 234 15.46 9.36 14.89
N VAL A 235 14.65 8.59 15.62
CA VAL A 235 14.93 7.17 15.89
C VAL A 235 15.08 6.39 14.58
N GLU A 236 14.32 6.75 13.55
CA GLU A 236 14.39 6.16 12.21
C GLU A 236 15.77 6.31 11.57
N LEU A 237 16.43 7.45 11.78
CA LEU A 237 17.82 7.64 11.30
C LEU A 237 18.77 6.68 11.99
N ILE A 238 18.67 6.56 13.32
CA ILE A 238 19.50 5.65 14.11
C ILE A 238 19.25 4.20 13.65
N THR A 239 17.99 3.82 13.49
CA THR A 239 17.61 2.49 13.01
C THR A 239 18.20 2.18 11.65
N LYS A 240 18.13 3.10 10.69
CA LYS A 240 18.70 2.93 9.35
C LYS A 240 20.23 2.76 9.41
N LEU A 241 20.90 3.49 10.28
CA LEU A 241 22.36 3.32 10.45
C LEU A 241 22.70 1.95 11.04
N ILE A 242 21.93 1.50 12.05
CA ILE A 242 22.11 0.17 12.64
C ILE A 242 21.88 -0.94 11.60
N VAL A 243 20.80 -0.86 10.83
CA VAL A 243 20.51 -1.82 9.75
C VAL A 243 21.61 -1.80 8.68
N SER A 244 22.12 -0.62 8.36
CA SER A 244 23.24 -0.48 7.40
C SER A 244 24.51 -1.18 7.89
N VAL A 245 24.82 -1.14 9.19
CA VAL A 245 25.93 -1.90 9.79
C VAL A 245 25.70 -3.40 9.63
N ASP A 246 24.54 -3.88 10.03
CA ASP A 246 24.19 -5.31 9.97
C ASP A 246 24.26 -5.87 8.55
N THR A 247 23.73 -5.12 7.59
CA THR A 247 23.74 -5.52 6.17
C THR A 247 25.16 -5.57 5.60
N ASN A 248 26.06 -4.69 6.08
CA ASN A 248 27.39 -4.53 5.54
C ASN A 248 28.50 -5.18 6.40
N LYS A 249 28.18 -5.85 7.53
CA LYS A 249 29.16 -6.44 8.44
C LYS A 249 30.11 -7.47 7.81
N HIS A 250 29.72 -8.07 6.70
CA HIS A 250 30.54 -9.04 5.96
C HIS A 250 31.39 -8.40 4.85
N ILE A 251 31.31 -7.09 4.68
CA ILE A 251 32.02 -6.38 3.60
C ILE A 251 33.32 -5.82 4.16
N THR A 252 34.43 -6.41 3.75
CA THR A 252 35.80 -6.04 4.19
C THR A 252 36.30 -4.69 3.63
N LYS A 253 35.57 -4.04 2.72
CA LYS A 253 35.96 -2.74 2.15
C LYS A 253 35.29 -1.58 2.89
N ASN A 254 36.03 -0.86 3.72
CA ASN A 254 35.57 0.32 4.47
C ASN A 254 34.81 1.36 3.64
N ASN A 255 35.17 1.54 2.36
CA ASN A 255 34.52 2.52 1.49
C ASN A 255 33.04 2.26 1.20
N LYS A 256 32.53 1.02 1.32
CA LYS A 256 31.12 0.74 1.08
C LYS A 256 30.26 1.11 2.27
N MET A 257 30.70 0.85 3.48
CA MET A 257 29.98 1.23 4.70
C MET A 257 29.94 2.75 4.85
N GLN A 258 31.05 3.43 4.60
CA GLN A 258 31.09 4.89 4.63
C GLN A 258 30.14 5.50 3.61
N LYS A 259 30.13 5.03 2.35
CA LYS A 259 29.19 5.47 1.33
C LYS A 259 27.72 5.23 1.71
N ALA A 260 27.42 4.10 2.37
CA ALA A 260 26.09 3.80 2.86
C ALA A 260 25.67 4.78 3.95
N PHE A 261 26.55 5.10 4.89
CA PHE A 261 26.32 6.10 5.94
C PHE A 261 26.15 7.50 5.34
N ASP A 262 27.04 7.92 4.46
CA ASP A 262 26.97 9.22 3.80
C ASP A 262 25.64 9.37 3.02
N SER A 263 25.21 8.28 2.37
CA SER A 263 23.92 8.26 1.65
C SER A 263 22.72 8.37 2.61
N ILE A 264 22.77 7.79 3.79
CA ILE A 264 21.71 7.88 4.79
C ILE A 264 21.70 9.25 5.45
N ILE A 265 22.86 9.73 5.89
CA ILE A 265 23.00 11.03 6.57
C ILE A 265 22.69 12.19 5.61
N GLY A 266 23.04 12.06 4.33
CA GLY A 266 22.71 13.03 3.28
C GLY A 266 21.22 13.10 2.90
N GLN A 267 20.37 12.25 3.48
CA GLN A 267 18.91 12.35 3.34
C GLN A 267 18.36 13.47 4.24
N GLY A 268 17.07 13.79 4.08
CA GLY A 268 16.43 14.91 4.79
C GLY A 268 16.18 14.72 6.30
N TRP A 269 16.79 13.71 6.94
CA TRP A 269 16.52 13.36 8.34
C TRP A 269 16.88 14.45 9.34
N LEU A 270 17.96 15.18 9.09
CA LEU A 270 18.52 16.17 10.01
C LEU A 270 18.09 17.61 9.67
N HIS A 271 17.43 17.83 8.53
CA HIS A 271 17.07 19.18 8.12
C HIS A 271 15.87 19.73 8.89
N TYR A 272 14.95 18.85 9.35
CA TYR A 272 13.77 19.27 10.10
C TYR A 272 13.39 18.20 11.12
N ASN A 273 13.40 18.55 12.39
CA ASN A 273 13.04 17.63 13.48
C ASN A 273 11.53 17.49 13.68
N SER A 274 10.77 18.47 13.19
CA SER A 274 9.31 18.47 13.23
C SER A 274 8.75 19.15 11.99
N VAL A 275 7.44 18.96 11.76
CA VAL A 275 6.67 19.71 10.76
C VAL A 275 6.77 21.23 11.04
N GLU A 276 6.83 21.63 12.33
CA GLU A 276 7.01 23.01 12.75
C GLU A 276 8.39 23.55 12.38
N GLY A 277 9.45 22.75 12.51
CA GLY A 277 10.80 23.14 12.06
C GLY A 277 10.89 23.37 10.57
N ALA A 278 10.13 22.61 9.77
CA ALA A 278 10.05 22.81 8.33
C ALA A 278 9.30 24.09 7.93
N LEU A 279 8.34 24.54 8.74
CA LEU A 279 7.59 25.79 8.53
C LEU A 279 8.44 27.03 8.79
N ASN A 280 9.35 26.96 9.79
CA ASN A 280 10.12 28.10 10.25
C ASN A 280 11.38 28.39 9.41
N HIS A 281 11.72 27.57 8.42
CA HIS A 281 12.91 27.71 7.56
C HIS A 281 12.60 28.11 6.10
N GLU A 282 11.37 28.49 5.80
CA GLU A 282 10.98 29.01 4.48
C GLU A 282 11.01 30.55 4.37
N ASP A 283 11.62 31.27 5.33
CA ASP A 283 11.86 32.73 5.25
C ASP A 283 13.28 33.08 4.77
#